data_d4a0be87a20fac3a1ef480345903fc6d
#
_entry.id   d4a0be87a20fac3a1ef480345903fc6d
#
_cell.length_a   1.000
_cell.length_b   1.000
_cell.length_c   1.000
_cell.angle_alpha   90.00
_cell.angle_beta   90.00
_cell.angle_gamma   90.00
#
_symmetry.space_group_name_H-M   'P 1'
#
loop_
_entity.id
_entity.type
_entity.pdbx_description
1 polymer ?
#
loop_
_entity_poly.entity_id
_entity_poly.type
_entity_poly.pdbx_seq_one_letter_code
_entity_poly.pdbx_strand_id
1 'polypeptide(L)'
;MLEYHENPWPHFTGSLPDDFYNHVKTMWDEDDTKKKWNKCKNRSNIIIEDDKINTILNDISLGILTKSKHIFEKFYPRLDYEKLTGECSNLFSENPARLAYPMRNLHIDNGNKLVTGLWYFRHENEEYGYGGNLILHNPITKEEKIFEYGENKIVLFPNTPISWHRITIRKCSEHPRRFICMRLETKLKLHNYQTKNGKDVMIYEDLKNNYE
;
A
#
# COMPACT_ATOMS: atom_id res chain seq x y z
N MET A 1 -14.17 -10.13 -2.83
CA MET A 1 -13.51 -10.40 -4.12
C MET A 1 -12.78 -9.15 -4.57
N LEU A 2 -11.56 -9.27 -5.15
CA LEU A 2 -10.79 -8.12 -5.63
C LEU A 2 -11.15 -7.82 -7.09
N GLU A 3 -11.45 -6.55 -7.37
CA GLU A 3 -11.77 -6.01 -8.68
C GLU A 3 -10.57 -5.26 -9.25
N TYR A 4 -10.26 -5.49 -10.52
CA TYR A 4 -9.18 -4.83 -11.25
C TYR A 4 -9.66 -3.53 -11.89
N HIS A 5 -8.83 -2.48 -11.82
CA HIS A 5 -9.07 -1.18 -12.43
C HIS A 5 -7.82 -0.71 -13.19
N GLU A 6 -8.01 -0.08 -14.34
CA GLU A 6 -6.91 0.48 -15.14
C GLU A 6 -6.59 1.93 -14.83
N ASN A 7 -7.58 2.70 -14.37
CA ASN A 7 -7.44 4.14 -14.14
C ASN A 7 -7.40 4.50 -12.64
N PRO A 8 -6.55 5.45 -12.21
CA PRO A 8 -5.62 6.29 -12.99
C PRO A 8 -4.37 5.53 -13.48
N TRP A 9 -4.09 4.35 -12.95
CA TRP A 9 -3.13 3.32 -13.34
C TRP A 9 -3.53 1.98 -12.68
N PRO A 10 -2.98 0.84 -13.15
CA PRO A 10 -3.43 -0.48 -12.72
C PRO A 10 -3.43 -0.69 -11.21
N HIS A 11 -4.57 -1.04 -10.65
CA HIS A 11 -4.74 -1.34 -9.23
C HIS A 11 -5.93 -2.29 -9.00
N PHE A 12 -6.01 -2.82 -7.78
CA PHE A 12 -7.04 -3.76 -7.35
C PHE A 12 -7.70 -3.23 -6.08
N THR A 13 -9.02 -3.35 -5.99
CA THR A 13 -9.80 -2.92 -4.80
C THR A 13 -10.80 -3.98 -4.39
N GLY A 14 -11.23 -3.94 -3.15
CA GLY A 14 -12.27 -4.83 -2.66
C GLY A 14 -12.34 -4.89 -1.14
N SER A 15 -12.86 -6.02 -0.66
CA SER A 15 -12.90 -6.40 0.75
C SER A 15 -12.55 -7.88 0.89
N LEU A 16 -12.14 -8.28 2.07
CA LEU A 16 -11.97 -9.69 2.44
C LEU A 16 -13.23 -10.20 3.16
N PRO A 17 -13.42 -11.53 3.30
CA PRO A 17 -14.55 -12.08 4.03
C PRO A 17 -14.68 -11.47 5.42
N ASP A 18 -15.89 -11.16 5.84
CA ASP A 18 -16.14 -10.43 7.09
C ASP A 18 -15.70 -11.21 8.34
N ASP A 19 -15.83 -12.53 8.33
CA ASP A 19 -15.33 -13.41 9.40
C ASP A 19 -13.80 -13.31 9.54
N PHE A 20 -13.07 -13.32 8.43
CA PHE A 20 -11.63 -13.12 8.42
C PHE A 20 -11.24 -11.70 8.84
N TYR A 21 -11.95 -10.69 8.33
CA TYR A 21 -11.72 -9.30 8.72
C TYR A 21 -11.92 -9.11 10.23
N ASN A 22 -13.03 -9.60 10.79
CA ASN A 22 -13.33 -9.49 12.21
C ASN A 22 -12.31 -10.22 13.08
N HIS A 23 -11.88 -11.41 12.66
CA HIS A 23 -10.81 -12.14 13.35
C HIS A 23 -9.53 -11.32 13.41
N VAL A 24 -9.08 -10.76 12.30
CA VAL A 24 -7.87 -9.93 12.26
C VAL A 24 -8.04 -8.62 13.04
N LYS A 25 -9.24 -8.02 13.02
CA LYS A 25 -9.56 -6.79 13.76
C LYS A 25 -9.37 -6.97 15.27
N THR A 26 -9.77 -8.11 15.84
CA THR A 26 -9.62 -8.37 17.28
C THR A 26 -8.16 -8.41 17.73
N MET A 27 -7.24 -8.81 16.87
CA MET A 27 -5.81 -8.88 17.19
C MET A 27 -5.17 -7.51 17.46
N TRP A 28 -5.76 -6.40 16.99
CA TRP A 28 -5.26 -5.05 17.24
C TRP A 28 -5.31 -4.65 18.72
N ASP A 29 -6.24 -5.21 19.46
CA ASP A 29 -6.55 -4.84 20.84
C ASP A 29 -5.94 -5.85 21.86
N GLU A 30 -5.31 -6.92 21.40
CA GLU A 30 -4.64 -7.87 22.26
C GLU A 30 -3.39 -7.27 22.93
N ASP A 31 -3.27 -7.46 24.23
CA ASP A 31 -2.20 -6.85 25.04
C ASP A 31 -0.78 -7.22 24.57
N ASP A 32 -0.59 -8.45 24.11
CA ASP A 32 0.71 -8.91 23.61
C ASP A 32 1.09 -8.24 22.28
N THR A 33 0.12 -7.93 21.45
CA THR A 33 0.32 -7.16 20.23
C THR A 33 0.80 -5.75 20.58
N LYS A 34 0.17 -5.08 21.55
CA LYS A 34 0.54 -3.72 21.98
C LYS A 34 1.98 -3.62 22.50
N LYS A 35 2.49 -4.65 23.16
CA LYS A 35 3.87 -4.67 23.70
C LYS A 35 4.94 -4.78 22.62
N LYS A 36 4.60 -5.36 21.45
CA LYS A 36 5.54 -5.61 20.34
C LYS A 36 5.66 -4.46 19.36
N TRP A 37 4.92 -3.36 19.55
CA TRP A 37 4.91 -2.23 18.61
C TRP A 37 6.27 -1.53 18.51
N ASN A 38 6.84 -1.55 17.32
CA ASN A 38 8.01 -0.73 17.00
C ASN A 38 7.57 0.71 16.72
N LYS A 39 7.75 1.60 17.68
CA LYS A 39 7.25 2.99 17.65
C LYS A 39 8.18 3.88 16.84
N CYS A 40 7.70 4.34 15.70
CA CYS A 40 8.27 5.46 14.97
C CYS A 40 7.45 6.74 15.24
N LYS A 41 8.05 7.92 15.06
CA LYS A 41 7.44 9.23 15.37
C LYS A 41 5.99 9.40 14.88
N ASN A 42 5.67 8.88 13.70
CA ASN A 42 4.37 9.07 13.03
C ASN A 42 3.67 7.76 12.69
N ARG A 43 4.24 6.63 13.04
CA ARG A 43 3.70 5.30 12.70
C ARG A 43 4.31 4.26 13.61
N SER A 44 3.46 3.39 14.12
CA SER A 44 3.90 2.18 14.80
C SER A 44 3.65 0.98 13.89
N ASN A 45 4.55 0.01 13.89
CA ASN A 45 4.43 -1.21 13.10
C ASN A 45 4.76 -2.42 13.95
N ILE A 46 4.11 -3.53 13.63
CA ILE A 46 4.39 -4.85 14.17
C ILE A 46 4.29 -5.88 13.04
N ILE A 47 5.22 -6.81 13.00
CA ILE A 47 5.18 -7.93 12.06
C ILE A 47 4.03 -8.85 12.46
N ILE A 48 3.24 -9.28 11.49
CA ILE A 48 2.22 -10.31 11.71
C ILE A 48 2.93 -11.64 11.87
N GLU A 49 2.82 -12.25 13.05
CA GLU A 49 3.45 -13.55 13.35
C GLU A 49 2.48 -14.73 13.11
N ASP A 50 1.20 -14.46 12.86
CA ASP A 50 0.20 -15.50 12.58
C ASP A 50 0.40 -16.07 11.17
N ASP A 51 0.79 -17.34 11.09
CA ASP A 51 1.10 -18.03 9.83
C ASP A 51 -0.12 -18.15 8.92
N LYS A 52 -1.32 -18.34 9.47
CA LYS A 52 -2.55 -18.46 8.69
C LYS A 52 -2.92 -17.15 8.03
N ILE A 53 -2.83 -16.06 8.77
CA ILE A 53 -3.07 -14.71 8.24
C ILE A 53 -2.02 -14.38 7.19
N ASN A 54 -0.74 -14.62 7.48
CA ASN A 54 0.34 -14.38 6.52
C ASN A 54 0.16 -15.18 5.24
N THR A 55 -0.21 -16.46 5.33
CA THR A 55 -0.46 -17.28 4.15
C THR A 55 -1.52 -16.65 3.25
N ILE A 56 -2.66 -16.25 3.81
CA ILE A 56 -3.75 -15.62 3.03
C ILE A 56 -3.29 -14.31 2.39
N LEU A 57 -2.62 -13.44 3.14
CA LEU A 57 -2.16 -12.14 2.63
C LEU A 57 -1.03 -12.29 1.59
N ASN A 58 -0.18 -13.29 1.74
CA ASN A 58 0.87 -13.63 0.78
C ASN A 58 0.26 -14.15 -0.52
N ASP A 59 -0.70 -15.04 -0.46
CA ASP A 59 -1.41 -15.58 -1.63
C ASP A 59 -2.10 -14.44 -2.41
N ILE A 60 -2.71 -13.50 -1.70
CA ILE A 60 -3.28 -12.30 -2.32
C ILE A 60 -2.19 -11.50 -3.04
N SER A 61 -1.07 -11.20 -2.39
CA SER A 61 0.01 -10.39 -2.97
C SER A 61 0.65 -11.07 -4.19
N LEU A 62 0.88 -12.39 -4.13
CA LEU A 62 1.39 -13.20 -5.24
C LEU A 62 0.39 -13.27 -6.39
N GLY A 63 -0.91 -13.40 -6.08
CA GLY A 63 -1.98 -13.35 -7.07
C GLY A 63 -2.04 -12.01 -7.81
N ILE A 64 -1.81 -10.89 -7.12
CA ILE A 64 -1.70 -9.57 -7.74
C ILE A 64 -0.46 -9.49 -8.65
N LEU A 65 0.69 -9.98 -8.21
CA LEU A 65 1.90 -10.03 -9.04
C LEU A 65 1.65 -10.80 -10.34
N THR A 66 1.04 -11.99 -10.25
CA THR A 66 0.72 -12.82 -11.40
C THR A 66 -0.22 -12.12 -12.39
N LYS A 67 -1.30 -11.50 -11.88
CA LYS A 67 -2.24 -10.73 -12.70
C LYS A 67 -1.63 -9.49 -13.32
N SER A 68 -0.57 -8.95 -12.73
CA SER A 68 0.12 -7.75 -13.17
C SER A 68 1.33 -8.03 -14.09
N LYS A 69 1.56 -9.28 -14.49
CA LYS A 69 2.71 -9.67 -15.34
C LYS A 69 2.86 -8.77 -16.55
N HIS A 70 1.78 -8.56 -17.32
CA HIS A 70 1.76 -7.73 -18.52
C HIS A 70 2.14 -6.27 -18.25
N ILE A 71 1.87 -5.76 -17.04
CA ILE A 71 2.23 -4.40 -16.63
C ILE A 71 3.75 -4.33 -16.40
N PHE A 72 4.30 -5.30 -15.69
CA PHE A 72 5.75 -5.36 -15.47
C PHE A 72 6.52 -5.54 -16.78
N GLU A 73 6.04 -6.38 -17.68
CA GLU A 73 6.64 -6.57 -19.02
C GLU A 73 6.63 -5.27 -19.84
N LYS A 74 5.58 -4.46 -19.72
CA LYS A 74 5.49 -3.16 -20.39
C LYS A 74 6.55 -2.17 -19.86
N PHE A 75 6.73 -2.08 -18.53
CA PHE A 75 7.67 -1.12 -17.93
C PHE A 75 9.10 -1.64 -17.83
N TYR A 76 9.29 -2.94 -17.87
CA TYR A 76 10.59 -3.59 -17.73
C TYR A 76 10.77 -4.70 -18.77
N PRO A 77 10.83 -4.35 -20.07
CA PRO A 77 10.80 -5.34 -21.17
C PRO A 77 12.01 -6.29 -21.18
N ARG A 78 13.07 -5.99 -20.42
CA ARG A 78 14.24 -6.85 -20.27
C ARG A 78 14.23 -7.69 -19.00
N LEU A 79 13.18 -7.57 -18.20
CA LEU A 79 13.03 -8.35 -16.96
C LEU A 79 12.62 -9.77 -17.32
N ASP A 80 13.41 -10.74 -16.84
CA ASP A 80 13.00 -12.15 -16.88
C ASP A 80 11.96 -12.38 -15.77
N TYR A 81 10.70 -12.24 -16.13
CA TYR A 81 9.59 -12.33 -15.19
C TYR A 81 9.51 -13.69 -14.50
N GLU A 82 9.87 -14.79 -15.20
CA GLU A 82 9.80 -16.13 -14.65
C GLU A 82 10.85 -16.37 -13.54
N LYS A 83 11.91 -15.57 -13.53
CA LYS A 83 12.93 -15.55 -12.47
C LYS A 83 12.67 -14.52 -11.37
N LEU A 84 11.57 -13.74 -11.49
CA LEU A 84 11.24 -12.73 -10.51
C LEU A 84 10.71 -13.39 -9.25
N THR A 85 11.52 -13.48 -8.23
CA THR A 85 11.14 -13.96 -6.90
C THR A 85 10.90 -12.80 -5.96
N GLY A 86 9.96 -12.96 -5.05
CA GLY A 86 9.67 -11.95 -4.04
C GLY A 86 9.40 -12.56 -2.67
N GLU A 87 9.71 -11.78 -1.64
CA GLU A 87 9.42 -12.10 -0.25
C GLU A 87 8.26 -11.20 0.23
N CYS A 88 7.25 -11.83 0.83
CA CYS A 88 6.14 -11.10 1.41
C CYS A 88 6.46 -10.61 2.81
N SER A 89 6.02 -9.41 3.14
CA SER A 89 6.00 -8.91 4.51
C SER A 89 4.70 -8.18 4.79
N ASN A 90 4.01 -8.60 5.85
CA ASN A 90 2.75 -8.02 6.27
C ASN A 90 2.91 -7.39 7.65
N LEU A 91 2.49 -6.14 7.77
CA LEU A 91 2.66 -5.37 8.99
C LEU A 91 1.33 -4.80 9.45
N PHE A 92 0.94 -5.09 10.68
CA PHE A 92 0.02 -4.20 11.39
C PHE A 92 0.65 -2.83 11.50
N SER A 93 -0.06 -1.79 11.08
CA SER A 93 0.43 -0.42 11.06
C SER A 93 -0.60 0.52 11.66
N GLU A 94 -0.16 1.37 12.57
CA GLU A 94 -1.01 2.33 13.25
C GLU A 94 -0.42 3.73 13.20
N ASN A 95 -1.21 4.71 12.77
CA ASN A 95 -0.86 6.11 12.94
C ASN A 95 -1.56 6.63 14.19
N PRO A 96 -0.88 7.41 15.06
CA PRO A 96 -1.40 7.79 16.35
C PRO A 96 -2.74 8.55 16.29
N ALA A 97 -3.58 8.35 17.29
CA ALA A 97 -4.72 9.19 17.58
C ALA A 97 -4.30 10.61 17.98
N ARG A 98 -5.24 11.54 17.97
CA ARG A 98 -5.10 12.92 18.47
C ARG A 98 -3.98 13.77 17.83
N LEU A 99 -3.46 13.35 16.69
CA LEU A 99 -2.47 14.10 15.96
C LEU A 99 -2.98 14.38 14.54
N ALA A 100 -3.06 15.67 14.19
CA ALA A 100 -3.24 16.08 12.82
C ALA A 100 -1.85 16.27 12.19
N TYR A 101 -1.55 15.52 11.14
CA TYR A 101 -0.30 15.69 10.41
C TYR A 101 -0.40 15.23 8.95
N PRO A 102 0.48 15.73 8.09
CA PRO A 102 0.61 15.24 6.73
C PRO A 102 1.11 13.79 6.79
N MET A 103 0.37 12.90 6.16
CA MET A 103 0.67 11.48 6.25
C MET A 103 1.85 11.11 5.36
N ARG A 104 1.76 11.34 4.08
CA ARG A 104 2.83 11.07 3.13
C ARG A 104 2.63 11.85 1.85
N ASN A 105 3.67 12.55 1.43
CA ASN A 105 3.66 13.29 0.17
C ASN A 105 3.56 12.36 -1.04
N LEU A 106 3.25 12.94 -2.19
CA LEU A 106 3.22 12.25 -3.47
C LEU A 106 4.58 11.61 -3.76
N HIS A 107 4.59 10.30 -4.01
CA HIS A 107 5.82 9.52 -4.23
C HIS A 107 5.51 8.23 -5.00
N ILE A 108 6.56 7.57 -5.46
CA ILE A 108 6.59 6.17 -5.88
C ILE A 108 7.34 5.39 -4.81
N ASP A 109 6.95 4.17 -4.53
CA ASP A 109 7.67 3.29 -3.61
C ASP A 109 9.05 2.87 -4.15
N ASN A 110 9.89 2.29 -3.31
CA ASN A 110 11.19 1.76 -3.72
C ASN A 110 11.04 0.71 -4.82
N GLY A 111 11.95 0.71 -5.77
CA GLY A 111 11.94 -0.20 -6.91
C GLY A 111 12.19 -1.68 -6.59
N ASN A 112 12.47 -2.03 -5.36
CA ASN A 112 12.49 -3.41 -4.90
C ASN A 112 11.11 -3.94 -4.48
N LYS A 113 10.11 -3.07 -4.33
CA LYS A 113 8.73 -3.49 -4.11
C LYS A 113 8.07 -3.87 -5.43
N LEU A 114 7.47 -5.03 -5.47
CA LEU A 114 6.68 -5.50 -6.60
C LEU A 114 5.20 -5.17 -6.43
N VAL A 115 4.68 -5.39 -5.23
CA VAL A 115 3.28 -5.09 -4.88
C VAL A 115 3.25 -4.32 -3.56
N THR A 116 2.40 -3.32 -3.51
CA THR A 116 2.04 -2.59 -2.29
C THR A 116 0.54 -2.74 -2.06
N GLY A 117 0.16 -3.04 -0.83
CA GLY A 117 -1.23 -3.14 -0.42
C GLY A 117 -1.51 -2.44 0.91
N LEU A 118 -2.71 -1.90 1.01
CA LEU A 118 -3.24 -1.33 2.24
C LEU A 118 -4.62 -1.95 2.50
N TRP A 119 -4.77 -2.63 3.62
CA TRP A 119 -6.04 -3.15 4.09
C TRP A 119 -6.43 -2.41 5.35
N TYR A 120 -7.58 -1.70 5.34
CA TYR A 120 -7.98 -0.73 6.35
C TYR A 120 -8.90 -1.30 7.43
N PHE A 121 -8.68 -0.80 8.67
CA PHE A 121 -9.41 -1.17 9.88
C PHE A 121 -9.87 0.11 10.60
N ARG A 122 -10.86 0.79 10.03
CA ARG A 122 -11.45 1.98 10.66
C ARG A 122 -12.19 1.58 11.93
N HIS A 123 -12.06 2.40 12.97
CA HIS A 123 -12.81 2.20 14.21
C HIS A 123 -14.29 2.46 13.94
N GLU A 124 -15.18 1.65 14.48
CA GLU A 124 -16.62 1.72 14.26
C GLU A 124 -17.23 3.08 14.69
N ASN A 125 -16.73 3.65 15.80
CA ASN A 125 -17.16 4.95 16.31
C ASN A 125 -16.45 6.14 15.66
N GLU A 126 -15.60 5.92 14.66
CA GLU A 126 -14.93 6.99 13.92
C GLU A 126 -15.80 7.43 12.74
N GLU A 127 -16.16 8.69 12.70
CA GLU A 127 -16.89 9.28 11.58
C GLU A 127 -16.02 9.32 10.30
N TYR A 128 -16.67 9.39 9.15
CA TYR A 128 -16.00 9.65 7.88
C TYR A 128 -15.47 11.10 7.80
N GLY A 129 -14.51 11.33 6.91
CA GLY A 129 -14.04 12.70 6.65
C GLY A 129 -12.84 13.15 7.47
N TYR A 130 -12.29 12.31 8.34
CA TYR A 130 -11.05 12.63 9.07
C TYR A 130 -9.78 12.57 8.20
N GLY A 131 -9.88 12.12 6.95
CA GLY A 131 -8.73 11.99 6.06
C GLY A 131 -7.91 10.71 6.31
N GLY A 132 -6.65 10.72 5.92
CA GLY A 132 -5.83 9.50 5.91
C GLY A 132 -6.16 8.60 4.71
N ASN A 133 -6.79 9.16 3.69
CA ASN A 133 -7.20 8.49 2.46
C ASN A 133 -5.98 8.24 1.57
N LEU A 134 -5.97 7.13 0.87
CA LEU A 134 -5.01 6.90 -0.21
C LEU A 134 -5.48 7.61 -1.48
N ILE A 135 -4.57 8.33 -2.12
CA ILE A 135 -4.80 8.90 -3.44
C ILE A 135 -3.80 8.27 -4.40
N LEU A 136 -4.31 7.67 -5.46
CA LEU A 136 -3.54 7.27 -6.63
C LEU A 136 -3.55 8.43 -7.62
N HIS A 137 -2.38 8.76 -8.18
CA HIS A 137 -2.19 9.89 -9.08
C HIS A 137 -1.48 9.45 -10.35
N ASN A 138 -2.09 9.69 -11.50
CA ASN A 138 -1.42 9.48 -12.78
C ASN A 138 -0.56 10.72 -13.10
N PRO A 139 0.76 10.60 -13.18
CA PRO A 139 1.63 11.74 -13.45
C PRO A 139 1.44 12.32 -14.87
N ILE A 140 0.92 11.50 -15.79
CA ILE A 140 0.70 11.86 -17.21
C ILE A 140 -0.63 12.58 -17.38
N THR A 141 -1.73 11.88 -17.09
CA THR A 141 -3.10 12.39 -17.30
C THR A 141 -3.55 13.37 -16.22
N LYS A 142 -2.83 13.42 -15.09
CA LYS A 142 -3.20 14.17 -13.87
C LYS A 142 -4.46 13.66 -13.18
N GLU A 143 -5.00 12.54 -13.64
CA GLU A 143 -6.14 11.89 -13.00
C GLU A 143 -5.79 11.41 -11.60
N GLU A 144 -6.71 11.60 -10.66
CA GLU A 144 -6.60 11.11 -9.28
C GLU A 144 -7.80 10.22 -8.93
N LYS A 145 -7.53 9.16 -8.18
CA LYS A 145 -8.56 8.32 -7.56
C LYS A 145 -8.35 8.26 -6.07
N ILE A 146 -9.38 8.60 -5.31
CA ILE A 146 -9.35 8.67 -3.86
C ILE A 146 -9.98 7.40 -3.29
N PHE A 147 -9.25 6.74 -2.39
CA PHE A 147 -9.74 5.61 -1.60
C PHE A 147 -9.86 6.04 -0.15
N GLU A 148 -11.08 6.20 0.28
CA GLU A 148 -11.36 6.59 1.66
C GLU A 148 -10.87 5.53 2.65
N TYR A 149 -10.22 6.00 3.70
CA TYR A 149 -9.94 5.19 4.87
C TYR A 149 -11.26 4.68 5.45
N GLY A 150 -11.45 3.37 5.43
CA GLY A 150 -12.73 2.76 5.77
C GLY A 150 -12.58 1.42 6.46
N GLU A 151 -13.68 0.76 6.67
CA GLU A 151 -13.77 -0.56 7.26
C GLU A 151 -13.70 -1.62 6.17
N ASN A 152 -12.86 -2.65 6.37
CA ASN A 152 -12.65 -3.78 5.45
C ASN A 152 -12.37 -3.38 3.98
N LYS A 153 -11.78 -2.21 3.76
CA LYS A 153 -11.38 -1.77 2.41
C LYS A 153 -9.92 -2.15 2.15
N ILE A 154 -9.68 -2.80 1.02
CA ILE A 154 -8.34 -3.17 0.57
C ILE A 154 -8.04 -2.53 -0.78
N VAL A 155 -6.83 -1.99 -0.91
CA VAL A 155 -6.29 -1.47 -2.17
C VAL A 155 -4.90 -2.06 -2.35
N LEU A 156 -4.68 -2.72 -3.49
CA LEU A 156 -3.37 -3.28 -3.86
C LEU A 156 -2.98 -2.80 -5.25
N PHE A 157 -1.68 -2.65 -5.47
CA PHE A 157 -1.19 -2.24 -6.77
C PHE A 157 0.22 -2.75 -7.06
N PRO A 158 0.52 -3.04 -8.35
CA PRO A 158 1.88 -3.25 -8.81
C PRO A 158 2.67 -1.95 -8.69
N ASN A 159 3.88 -2.05 -8.19
CA ASN A 159 4.75 -0.88 -8.04
C ASN A 159 5.57 -0.68 -9.31
N THR A 160 5.24 0.36 -10.05
CA THR A 160 5.82 0.73 -11.34
C THR A 160 6.24 2.20 -11.35
N PRO A 161 7.01 2.67 -12.34
CA PRO A 161 7.40 4.08 -12.42
C PRO A 161 6.25 5.09 -12.50
N ILE A 162 5.02 4.63 -12.81
CA ILE A 162 3.83 5.49 -12.86
C ILE A 162 2.92 5.38 -11.64
N SER A 163 3.21 4.49 -10.68
CA SER A 163 2.35 4.22 -9.52
C SER A 163 2.48 5.29 -8.42
N TRP A 164 2.36 6.55 -8.82
CA TRP A 164 2.40 7.68 -7.89
C TRP A 164 1.22 7.66 -6.95
N HIS A 165 1.50 7.83 -5.67
CA HIS A 165 0.46 7.86 -4.65
C HIS A 165 0.85 8.71 -3.46
N ARG A 166 -0.17 9.11 -2.69
CA ARG A 166 -0.03 9.88 -1.45
C ARG A 166 -1.11 9.50 -0.45
N ILE A 167 -0.88 9.85 0.80
CA ILE A 167 -1.89 9.77 1.85
C ILE A 167 -2.30 11.19 2.22
N THR A 168 -3.60 11.47 2.25
CA THR A 168 -4.11 12.79 2.63
C THR A 168 -3.80 13.13 4.09
N ILE A 169 -3.81 14.40 4.40
CA ILE A 169 -3.73 14.88 5.78
C ILE A 169 -4.85 14.22 6.59
N ARG A 170 -4.48 13.66 7.75
CA ARG A 170 -5.46 13.19 8.72
C ARG A 170 -5.71 14.29 9.72
N LYS A 171 -6.98 14.61 9.96
CA LYS A 171 -7.41 15.49 11.03
C LYS A 171 -7.20 14.81 12.38
N CYS A 172 -7.25 15.58 13.46
CA CYS A 172 -7.26 15.04 14.80
C CYS A 172 -8.49 14.15 15.00
N SER A 173 -8.29 12.91 15.41
CA SER A 173 -9.32 11.92 15.71
C SER A 173 -9.01 11.26 17.05
N GLU A 174 -10.05 10.86 17.79
CA GLU A 174 -9.88 10.08 19.02
C GLU A 174 -9.35 8.67 18.76
N HIS A 175 -9.43 8.19 17.51
CA HIS A 175 -9.03 6.86 17.10
C HIS A 175 -7.77 6.88 16.24
N PRO A 176 -6.87 5.90 16.42
CA PRO A 176 -5.73 5.73 15.54
C PRO A 176 -6.18 5.29 14.14
N ARG A 177 -5.38 5.62 13.12
CA ARG A 177 -5.59 5.07 11.78
C ARG A 177 -4.89 3.72 11.69
N ARG A 178 -5.65 2.66 11.55
CA ARG A 178 -5.18 1.26 11.53
C ARG A 178 -5.25 0.67 10.13
N PHE A 179 -4.21 -0.03 9.71
CA PHE A 179 -4.16 -0.74 8.43
C PHE A 179 -3.10 -1.82 8.44
N ILE A 180 -3.33 -2.87 7.69
CA ILE A 180 -2.26 -3.80 7.33
C ILE A 180 -1.56 -3.27 6.10
N CYS A 181 -0.24 -3.13 6.19
CA CYS A 181 0.62 -2.82 5.05
C CYS A 181 1.15 -4.15 4.49
N MET A 182 0.66 -4.51 3.31
CA MET A 182 1.09 -5.69 2.57
C MET A 182 2.19 -5.30 1.60
N ARG A 183 3.26 -6.09 1.55
CA ARG A 183 4.39 -5.85 0.65
C ARG A 183 4.84 -7.16 0.06
N LEU A 184 5.11 -7.14 -1.22
CA LEU A 184 5.87 -8.16 -1.91
C LEU A 184 7.14 -7.49 -2.43
N GLU A 185 8.30 -7.89 -1.96
CA GLU A 185 9.58 -7.25 -2.25
C GLU A 185 10.54 -8.25 -2.92
N THR A 186 11.30 -7.78 -3.89
CA THR A 186 12.38 -8.54 -4.55
C THR A 186 13.75 -8.00 -4.15
N LYS A 187 14.80 -8.79 -4.35
CA LYS A 187 16.20 -8.35 -4.21
C LYS A 187 16.64 -7.44 -5.36
N LEU A 188 15.88 -7.42 -6.46
CA LEU A 188 16.16 -6.57 -7.61
C LEU A 188 15.66 -5.14 -7.36
N LYS A 189 16.41 -4.15 -7.78
CA LYS A 189 15.99 -2.75 -7.78
C LYS A 189 15.57 -2.37 -9.19
N LEU A 190 14.26 -2.43 -9.47
CA LEU A 190 13.68 -2.18 -10.79
C LEU A 190 13.68 -0.69 -11.17
N HIS A 191 13.53 0.21 -10.19
CA HIS A 191 13.62 1.66 -10.38
C HIS A 191 14.11 2.35 -9.09
N ASN A 192 14.43 3.64 -9.16
CA ASN A 192 14.84 4.42 -7.99
C ASN A 192 13.62 4.91 -7.21
N TYR A 193 13.74 4.97 -5.87
CA TYR A 193 12.77 5.64 -5.02
C TYR A 193 12.68 7.12 -5.37
N GLN A 194 11.46 7.66 -5.43
CA GLN A 194 11.27 9.04 -5.84
C GLN A 194 10.25 9.75 -4.94
N THR A 195 10.63 10.93 -4.49
CA THR A 195 9.75 11.88 -3.81
C THR A 195 9.81 13.23 -4.48
N LYS A 196 8.71 13.98 -4.44
CA LYS A 196 8.64 15.34 -5.02
C LYS A 196 9.73 16.31 -4.47
N ASN A 197 10.35 16.01 -3.35
CA ASN A 197 11.36 16.83 -2.68
C ASN A 197 12.74 16.16 -2.60
N GLY A 198 12.95 15.03 -3.22
CA GLY A 198 14.21 14.28 -3.16
C GLY A 198 15.08 14.48 -4.39
N LYS A 199 16.40 14.43 -4.19
CA LYS A 199 17.40 14.57 -5.28
C LYS A 199 17.39 13.43 -6.30
N ASP A 200 16.57 12.37 -6.08
CA ASP A 200 16.47 11.19 -6.94
C ASP A 200 15.13 11.12 -7.66
N VAL A 201 14.58 12.24 -8.08
CA VAL A 201 13.37 12.27 -8.90
C VAL A 201 13.76 11.90 -10.33
N MET A 202 13.32 10.73 -10.83
CA MET A 202 13.14 10.62 -12.28
C MET A 202 12.12 11.68 -12.67
N ILE A 203 12.56 12.64 -13.46
CA ILE A 203 11.67 13.67 -13.98
C ILE A 203 10.72 12.97 -14.95
N TYR A 204 9.49 13.40 -15.00
CA TYR A 204 8.45 12.85 -15.87
C TYR A 204 8.90 12.74 -17.37
N GLU A 205 9.75 13.67 -17.83
CA GLU A 205 10.38 13.62 -19.13
C GLU A 205 11.26 12.37 -19.34
N ASP A 206 11.96 11.92 -18.28
CA ASP A 206 12.76 10.69 -18.37
C ASP A 206 11.89 9.44 -18.48
N LEU A 207 10.69 9.47 -17.83
CA LEU A 207 9.72 8.39 -17.97
C LEU A 207 9.13 8.37 -19.38
N LYS A 208 8.77 9.52 -19.92
CA LYS A 208 8.24 9.65 -21.28
C LYS A 208 9.21 9.14 -22.33
N ASN A 209 10.48 9.52 -22.23
CA ASN A 209 11.53 9.12 -23.17
C ASN A 209 11.94 7.64 -23.08
N ASN A 210 11.65 6.97 -21.96
CA ASN A 210 12.01 5.55 -21.76
C ASN A 210 10.85 4.58 -22.02
N TYR A 211 9.61 5.08 -22.17
CA TYR A 211 8.41 4.23 -22.25
C TYR A 211 7.44 4.60 -23.39
N GLU A 212 7.77 5.60 -24.21
CA GLU A 212 7.19 5.85 -25.53
C GLU A 212 8.00 5.12 -26.62
#